data_745b29bd91e24a328068659dd012bfc6
#
_entry.id   745b29bd91e24a328068659dd012bfc6
#
_cell.length_a   1.000
_cell.length_b   1.000
_cell.length_c   1.000
_cell.angle_alpha   90.00
_cell.angle_beta   90.00
_cell.angle_gamma   90.00
#
_symmetry.space_group_name_H-M   'P 1'
#
loop_
_entity.id
_entity.type
_entity.pdbx_description
1 polymer ?
#
loop_
_entity_poly.entity_id
_entity_poly.type
_entity_poly.pdbx_seq_one_letter_code
_entity_poly.pdbx_strand_id
1 'polypeptide(L)'
;MKKGKNLRSVNTDGGVNLQFKLLSAIGIIIIVSGHCYHGGMELAYNPPYSYNLALFVFISGYFYKTDYEENVGKYIWKRTKRLLIPAYLWNIFYGGMVAFLGLFGFTIGAKPDLYNLFVMPFVDGEAFQYNLGSWFVYPLFLVCIINVLFRKFLKLIHLDNEFIVLIVYLAIGMIGINTAIE
;
A
#
# COMPACT_ATOMS: atom_id res chain seq x y z
N MET A 1 -17.05 2.29 41.85
CA MET A 1 -16.97 2.17 40.37
C MET A 1 -15.52 2.43 39.90
N LYS A 2 -14.77 1.38 39.56
CA LYS A 2 -13.40 1.50 39.05
C LYS A 2 -13.45 1.90 37.59
N LYS A 3 -12.92 3.08 37.25
CA LYS A 3 -12.68 3.54 35.88
C LYS A 3 -11.79 2.51 35.13
N GLY A 4 -12.33 1.90 34.10
CA GLY A 4 -11.58 1.01 33.23
C GLY A 4 -10.34 1.73 32.68
N LYS A 5 -9.17 1.17 32.90
CA LYS A 5 -7.90 1.62 32.34
C LYS A 5 -7.96 1.44 30.82
N ASN A 6 -8.01 2.55 30.09
CA ASN A 6 -7.88 2.56 28.64
C ASN A 6 -6.53 1.96 28.23
N LEU A 7 -6.55 0.77 27.62
CA LEU A 7 -5.38 0.07 27.05
C LEU A 7 -4.74 0.79 25.85
N ARG A 8 -5.09 2.06 25.59
CA ARG A 8 -4.59 2.87 24.46
C ARG A 8 -3.39 3.75 24.77
N SER A 9 -2.75 3.63 25.93
CA SER A 9 -1.54 4.39 26.26
C SER A 9 -0.30 3.51 26.13
N VAL A 10 0.06 3.10 24.91
CA VAL A 10 1.39 2.58 24.63
C VAL A 10 2.22 3.69 24.01
N ASN A 11 3.16 4.18 24.79
CA ASN A 11 4.29 5.06 24.50
C ASN A 11 4.23 5.81 23.15
N THR A 12 3.73 7.03 23.19
CA THR A 12 3.82 7.99 22.08
C THR A 12 4.92 8.99 22.39
N ASP A 13 6.14 8.68 22.05
CA ASP A 13 7.15 9.72 21.84
C ASP A 13 6.75 10.50 20.59
N GLY A 14 6.27 11.71 20.78
CA GLY A 14 5.91 12.61 19.67
C GLY A 14 4.74 12.17 18.78
N GLY A 15 3.76 11.41 19.29
CA GLY A 15 2.56 11.01 18.52
C GLY A 15 2.79 9.87 17.53
N VAL A 16 3.94 9.23 17.56
CA VAL A 16 4.30 8.10 16.69
C VAL A 16 4.17 6.78 17.44
N ASN A 17 3.36 5.87 16.91
CA ASN A 17 3.25 4.53 17.47
C ASN A 17 4.48 3.69 17.06
N LEU A 18 5.41 3.49 18.00
CA LEU A 18 6.66 2.78 17.77
C LEU A 18 6.45 1.32 17.32
N GLN A 19 5.42 0.64 17.85
CA GLN A 19 5.11 -0.74 17.49
C GLN A 19 4.78 -0.86 16.00
N PHE A 20 3.95 0.04 15.45
CA PHE A 20 3.61 0.02 14.04
C PHE A 20 4.77 0.47 13.14
N LYS A 21 5.65 1.34 13.63
CA LYS A 21 6.91 1.63 12.91
C LYS A 21 7.79 0.40 12.81
N LEU A 22 7.99 -0.30 13.94
CA LEU A 22 8.77 -1.53 13.96
C LEU A 22 8.15 -2.61 13.07
N LEU A 23 6.84 -2.78 13.15
CA LEU A 23 6.10 -3.73 12.32
C LEU A 23 6.25 -3.42 10.82
N SER A 24 6.17 -2.14 10.45
CA SER A 24 6.40 -1.70 9.07
C SER A 24 7.84 -1.93 8.62
N ALA A 25 8.82 -1.67 9.49
CA ALA A 25 10.23 -1.90 9.20
C ALA A 25 10.51 -3.39 8.97
N ILE A 26 9.99 -4.26 9.82
CA ILE A 26 10.09 -5.71 9.66
C ILE A 26 9.44 -6.15 8.34
N GLY A 27 8.24 -5.66 8.04
CA GLY A 27 7.55 -5.94 6.78
C GLY A 27 8.38 -5.55 5.55
N ILE A 28 9.03 -4.38 5.57
CA ILE A 28 9.92 -3.93 4.49
C ILE A 28 11.15 -4.85 4.37
N ILE A 29 11.79 -5.21 5.48
CA ILE A 29 12.96 -6.11 5.48
C ILE A 29 12.59 -7.46 4.85
N ILE A 30 11.44 -8.02 5.19
CA ILE A 30 10.96 -9.30 4.63
C ILE A 30 10.69 -9.16 3.11
N ILE A 31 10.07 -8.06 2.66
CA ILE A 31 9.84 -7.82 1.23
C ILE A 31 11.17 -7.70 0.49
N VAL A 32 12.11 -6.92 1.00
CA VAL A 32 13.43 -6.74 0.38
C VAL A 32 14.18 -8.08 0.33
N SER A 33 14.16 -8.86 1.41
CA SER A 33 14.81 -10.19 1.42
C SER A 33 14.21 -11.13 0.39
N GLY A 34 12.89 -11.09 0.17
CA GLY A 34 12.22 -11.86 -0.88
C GLY A 34 12.63 -11.48 -2.30
N HIS A 35 12.99 -10.22 -2.55
CA HIS A 35 13.52 -9.77 -3.84
C HIS A 35 15.02 -10.05 -4.05
N CYS A 36 15.77 -10.28 -2.98
CA CYS A 36 17.20 -10.59 -3.06
C CYS A 36 17.49 -12.10 -3.26
N TYR A 37 16.46 -12.91 -3.51
CA TYR A 37 16.58 -14.36 -3.58
C TYR A 37 17.19 -14.83 -4.90
N HIS A 38 18.44 -15.25 -4.82
CA HIS A 38 19.06 -16.37 -5.55
C HIS A 38 20.02 -17.10 -4.58
N GLY A 39 19.46 -17.64 -3.49
CA GLY A 39 20.22 -18.30 -2.41
C GLY A 39 20.31 -17.47 -1.12
N GLY A 40 19.55 -16.39 -0.98
CA GLY A 40 19.47 -15.58 0.22
C GLY A 40 18.52 -16.15 1.27
N MET A 41 18.68 -15.72 2.51
CA MET A 41 17.94 -16.19 3.68
C MET A 41 16.43 -16.24 3.43
N GLU A 42 15.83 -17.42 3.47
CA GLU A 42 14.41 -17.60 3.73
C GLU A 42 14.14 -17.17 5.18
N LEU A 43 13.91 -15.89 5.38
CA LEU A 43 13.56 -15.33 6.70
C LEU A 43 12.16 -15.74 7.16
N ALA A 44 11.38 -16.39 6.30
CA ALA A 44 10.04 -16.82 6.63
C ALA A 44 9.68 -18.13 5.92
N TYR A 45 9.13 -19.05 6.70
CA TYR A 45 8.62 -20.36 6.29
C TYR A 45 7.45 -20.28 5.28
N ASN A 46 6.93 -19.09 5.01
CA ASN A 46 5.82 -18.82 4.08
C ASN A 46 6.28 -17.92 2.94
N PRO A 47 5.66 -18.04 1.74
CA PRO A 47 5.94 -17.14 0.64
C PRO A 47 5.89 -15.68 1.09
N PRO A 48 6.91 -14.87 0.81
CA PRO A 48 7.05 -13.51 1.36
C PRO A 48 5.89 -12.57 1.02
N TYR A 49 5.08 -12.92 0.02
CA TYR A 49 3.91 -12.12 -0.41
C TYR A 49 2.61 -12.46 0.31
N SER A 50 2.54 -13.59 1.08
CA SER A 50 1.28 -14.07 1.66
C SER A 50 0.71 -13.15 2.73
N TYR A 51 1.54 -12.50 3.53
CA TYR A 51 1.10 -11.68 4.66
C TYR A 51 1.68 -10.26 4.69
N ASN A 52 2.81 -10.02 4.01
CA ASN A 52 3.48 -8.72 4.08
C ASN A 52 2.66 -7.60 3.45
N LEU A 53 2.00 -7.88 2.34
CA LEU A 53 1.14 -6.91 1.66
C LEU A 53 -0.12 -6.63 2.48
N ALA A 54 -0.76 -7.68 3.01
CA ALA A 54 -1.91 -7.57 3.90
C ALA A 54 -1.58 -6.75 5.16
N LEU A 55 -0.34 -6.85 5.68
CA LEU A 55 0.13 -6.07 6.81
C LEU A 55 0.07 -4.56 6.57
N PHE A 56 0.49 -4.07 5.40
CA PHE A 56 0.44 -2.64 5.08
C PHE A 56 -1.00 -2.14 4.89
N VAL A 57 -1.87 -2.98 4.31
CA VAL A 57 -3.31 -2.69 4.23
C VAL A 57 -3.90 -2.59 5.63
N PHE A 58 -3.60 -3.56 6.52
CA PHE A 58 -4.03 -3.57 7.92
C PHE A 58 -3.55 -2.32 8.66
N ILE A 59 -2.26 -1.97 8.58
CA ILE A 59 -1.71 -0.75 9.20
C ILE A 59 -2.43 0.49 8.68
N SER A 60 -2.69 0.55 7.38
CA SER A 60 -3.40 1.67 6.76
C SER A 60 -4.84 1.81 7.27
N GLY A 61 -5.54 0.68 7.44
CA GLY A 61 -6.88 0.62 8.01
C GLY A 61 -6.91 0.97 9.51
N TYR A 62 -5.94 0.48 10.28
CA TYR A 62 -5.84 0.75 11.71
C TYR A 62 -5.71 2.25 12.03
N PHE A 63 -4.98 3.00 11.19
CA PHE A 63 -4.83 4.46 11.32
C PHE A 63 -5.88 5.25 10.53
N TYR A 64 -6.90 4.59 10.02
CA TYR A 64 -8.02 5.26 9.38
C TYR A 64 -8.81 6.07 10.43
N LYS A 65 -9.26 7.25 10.03
CA LYS A 65 -10.09 8.12 10.86
C LYS A 65 -11.35 8.47 10.10
N THR A 66 -12.49 8.43 10.76
CA THR A 66 -13.80 8.80 10.19
C THR A 66 -13.84 10.23 9.67
N ASP A 67 -13.04 11.15 10.25
CA ASP A 67 -12.91 12.54 9.78
C ASP A 67 -12.44 12.64 8.31
N TYR A 68 -11.81 11.57 7.77
CA TYR A 68 -11.39 11.54 6.37
C TYR A 68 -12.57 11.49 5.40
N GLU A 69 -13.72 10.98 5.83
CA GLU A 69 -14.94 10.92 5.04
C GLU A 69 -15.54 12.32 4.79
N GLU A 70 -15.29 13.27 5.70
CA GLU A 70 -15.72 14.66 5.56
C GLU A 70 -14.83 15.43 4.59
N ASN A 71 -13.53 15.14 4.58
CA ASN A 71 -12.53 15.84 3.77
C ASN A 71 -11.76 14.88 2.84
N VAL A 72 -12.49 14.19 1.95
CA VAL A 72 -11.94 13.17 1.04
C VAL A 72 -10.79 13.72 0.19
N GLY A 73 -10.93 14.92 -0.38
CA GLY A 73 -9.88 15.54 -1.19
C GLY A 73 -8.56 15.73 -0.43
N LYS A 74 -8.65 16.19 0.84
CA LYS A 74 -7.47 16.32 1.72
C LYS A 74 -6.84 14.97 2.04
N TYR A 75 -7.67 13.93 2.23
CA TYR A 75 -7.19 12.57 2.46
C TYR A 75 -6.48 12.01 1.23
N ILE A 76 -7.09 12.11 0.03
CA ILE A 76 -6.48 11.70 -1.24
C ILE A 76 -5.13 12.36 -1.41
N TRP A 77 -5.06 13.69 -1.27
CA TRP A 77 -3.81 14.43 -1.40
C TRP A 77 -2.73 13.99 -0.41
N LYS A 78 -3.13 13.70 0.83
CA LYS A 78 -2.21 13.15 1.85
C LYS A 78 -1.67 11.78 1.44
N ARG A 79 -2.51 10.90 0.86
CA ARG A 79 -2.10 9.58 0.38
C ARG A 79 -1.22 9.68 -0.86
N THR A 80 -1.57 10.54 -1.82
CA THR A 80 -0.73 10.85 -3.00
C THR A 80 0.67 11.26 -2.59
N LYS A 81 0.80 12.22 -1.67
CA LYS A 81 2.11 12.66 -1.18
C LYS A 81 2.93 11.57 -0.51
N ARG A 82 2.29 10.63 0.15
CA ARG A 82 2.99 9.58 0.93
C ARG A 82 3.29 8.33 0.14
N LEU A 83 2.49 8.03 -0.87
CA LEU A 83 2.59 6.80 -1.64
C LEU A 83 3.05 7.07 -3.07
N LEU A 84 2.28 7.85 -3.85
CA LEU A 84 2.54 8.02 -5.27
C LEU A 84 3.74 8.91 -5.57
N ILE A 85 3.90 10.05 -4.88
CA ILE A 85 5.02 10.95 -5.17
C ILE A 85 6.36 10.26 -4.96
N PRO A 86 6.64 9.56 -3.85
CA PRO A 86 7.90 8.83 -3.69
C PRO A 86 8.08 7.74 -4.76
N ALA A 87 7.03 6.97 -5.09
CA ALA A 87 7.12 5.93 -6.12
C ALA A 87 7.46 6.52 -7.49
N TYR A 88 6.81 7.63 -7.89
CA TYR A 88 7.09 8.31 -9.16
C TYR A 88 8.47 8.99 -9.19
N LEU A 89 8.94 9.54 -8.08
CA LEU A 89 10.30 10.08 -8.01
C LEU A 89 11.34 8.98 -8.28
N TRP A 90 11.14 7.78 -7.74
CA TRP A 90 12.00 6.65 -8.02
C TRP A 90 11.87 6.17 -9.47
N ASN A 91 10.65 6.13 -10.04
CA ASN A 91 10.47 5.80 -11.45
C ASN A 91 11.21 6.78 -12.36
N ILE A 92 11.13 8.09 -12.08
CA ILE A 92 11.85 9.13 -12.83
C ILE A 92 13.36 8.95 -12.67
N PHE A 93 13.84 8.68 -11.47
CA PHE A 93 15.26 8.46 -11.20
C PHE A 93 15.80 7.26 -12.00
N TYR A 94 15.15 6.10 -11.90
CA TYR A 94 15.58 4.91 -12.65
C TYR A 94 15.36 5.06 -14.15
N GLY A 95 14.27 5.66 -14.58
CA GLY A 95 14.04 5.98 -16.00
C GLY A 95 15.11 6.91 -16.57
N GLY A 96 15.51 7.93 -15.81
CA GLY A 96 16.60 8.83 -16.16
C GLY A 96 17.95 8.10 -16.26
N MET A 97 18.24 7.19 -15.33
CA MET A 97 19.44 6.33 -15.40
C MET A 97 19.45 5.45 -16.66
N VAL A 98 18.32 4.82 -16.98
CA VAL A 98 18.19 4.00 -18.19
C VAL A 98 18.41 4.84 -19.46
N ALA A 99 17.78 6.02 -19.53
CA ALA A 99 17.97 6.93 -20.65
C ALA A 99 19.43 7.40 -20.78
N PHE A 100 20.06 7.75 -19.66
CA PHE A 100 21.46 8.17 -19.62
C PHE A 100 22.42 7.07 -20.10
N LEU A 101 22.26 5.84 -19.60
CA LEU A 101 23.06 4.69 -20.03
C LEU A 101 22.85 4.36 -21.51
N GLY A 102 21.63 4.57 -22.03
CA GLY A 102 21.31 4.44 -23.44
C GLY A 102 22.14 5.36 -24.36
N LEU A 103 22.51 6.56 -23.87
CA LEU A 103 23.38 7.48 -24.64
C LEU A 103 24.80 6.92 -24.83
N PHE A 104 25.25 6.03 -23.98
CA PHE A 104 26.55 5.35 -24.07
C PHE A 104 26.46 3.99 -24.81
N GLY A 105 25.32 3.68 -25.43
CA GLY A 105 25.13 2.43 -26.18
C GLY A 105 24.76 1.22 -25.36
N PHE A 106 24.48 1.39 -24.06
CA PHE A 106 23.97 0.29 -23.22
C PHE A 106 22.47 0.11 -23.48
N THR A 107 22.11 -0.96 -24.17
CA THR A 107 20.70 -1.35 -24.34
C THR A 107 20.20 -2.08 -23.09
N ILE A 108 19.53 -1.34 -22.23
CA ILE A 108 18.86 -1.87 -21.04
C ILE A 108 17.38 -2.02 -21.40
N GLY A 109 16.81 -3.22 -21.23
CA GLY A 109 15.53 -3.67 -21.80
C GLY A 109 14.27 -2.83 -21.52
N ALA A 110 14.29 -1.94 -20.52
CA ALA A 110 13.14 -1.07 -20.21
C ALA A 110 13.17 0.23 -21.03
N LYS A 111 12.02 0.61 -21.61
CA LYS A 111 11.86 1.92 -22.25
C LYS A 111 11.37 2.93 -21.22
N PRO A 112 12.10 4.03 -20.95
CA PRO A 112 11.70 5.04 -19.98
C PRO A 112 10.74 6.06 -20.63
N ASP A 113 9.59 5.59 -21.12
CA ASP A 113 8.54 6.44 -21.66
C ASP A 113 7.49 6.81 -20.59
N LEU A 114 6.64 7.76 -20.90
CA LEU A 114 5.61 8.25 -19.97
C LEU A 114 4.60 7.16 -19.59
N TYR A 115 4.29 6.24 -20.49
CA TYR A 115 3.38 5.15 -20.22
C TYR A 115 3.98 4.20 -19.15
N ASN A 116 5.19 3.71 -19.40
CA ASN A 116 5.86 2.75 -18.51
C ASN A 116 6.17 3.36 -17.13
N LEU A 117 6.45 4.67 -17.07
CA LEU A 117 6.78 5.32 -15.80
C LEU A 117 5.55 5.68 -14.97
N PHE A 118 4.40 6.03 -15.57
CA PHE A 118 3.29 6.65 -14.86
C PHE A 118 1.95 5.93 -15.01
N VAL A 119 1.68 5.28 -16.13
CA VAL A 119 0.36 4.72 -16.48
C VAL A 119 0.31 3.21 -16.27
N MET A 120 1.31 2.49 -16.75
CA MET A 120 1.42 1.04 -16.68
C MET A 120 1.10 0.46 -15.28
N PRO A 121 1.56 1.07 -14.17
CA PRO A 121 1.26 0.53 -12.83
C PRO A 121 -0.23 0.49 -12.46
N PHE A 122 -1.05 1.33 -13.10
CA PHE A 122 -2.49 1.36 -12.85
C PHE A 122 -3.31 0.54 -13.85
N VAL A 123 -2.80 0.35 -15.06
CA VAL A 123 -3.51 -0.34 -16.14
C VAL A 123 -3.13 -1.81 -16.19
N ASP A 124 -1.84 -2.09 -16.19
CA ASP A 124 -1.31 -3.46 -16.34
C ASP A 124 -0.98 -4.10 -14.98
N GLY A 125 -1.01 -3.31 -13.89
CA GLY A 125 -0.64 -3.77 -12.54
C GLY A 125 0.86 -4.01 -12.37
N GLU A 126 1.67 -3.66 -13.36
CA GLU A 126 3.12 -3.86 -13.37
C GLU A 126 3.86 -2.56 -13.00
N ALA A 127 4.84 -2.65 -12.14
CA ALA A 127 5.72 -1.52 -11.86
C ALA A 127 6.82 -1.40 -12.92
N PHE A 128 7.38 -0.18 -13.06
CA PHE A 128 8.54 0.03 -13.92
C PHE A 128 9.65 -0.97 -13.61
N GLN A 129 10.22 -1.60 -14.63
CA GLN A 129 11.15 -2.75 -14.54
C GLN A 129 12.28 -2.58 -13.53
N TYR A 130 12.82 -1.37 -13.37
CA TYR A 130 13.89 -1.09 -12.41
C TYR A 130 13.39 -0.57 -11.07
N ASN A 131 12.08 -0.49 -10.87
CA ASN A 131 11.42 -0.15 -9.62
C ASN A 131 10.34 -1.16 -9.26
N LEU A 132 10.62 -2.44 -9.47
CA LEU A 132 9.66 -3.52 -9.25
C LEU A 132 9.06 -3.51 -7.84
N GLY A 133 9.84 -3.17 -6.83
CA GLY A 133 9.36 -3.09 -5.44
C GLY A 133 8.24 -2.06 -5.22
N SER A 134 8.02 -1.13 -6.14
CA SER A 134 6.94 -0.15 -6.04
C SER A 134 5.57 -0.67 -6.48
N TRP A 135 5.46 -1.84 -7.10
CA TRP A 135 4.20 -2.36 -7.63
C TRP A 135 3.05 -2.35 -6.60
N PHE A 136 3.36 -2.67 -5.35
CA PHE A 136 2.37 -2.73 -4.27
C PHE A 136 1.83 -1.34 -3.85
N VAL A 137 2.60 -0.27 -4.07
CA VAL A 137 2.22 1.09 -3.66
C VAL A 137 0.96 1.56 -4.38
N TYR A 138 0.82 1.20 -5.65
CA TYR A 138 -0.31 1.60 -6.49
C TYR A 138 -1.63 0.94 -6.07
N PRO A 139 -1.74 -0.40 -5.94
CA PRO A 139 -2.93 -1.03 -5.39
C PRO A 139 -3.22 -0.59 -3.94
N LEU A 140 -2.21 -0.39 -3.09
CA LEU A 140 -2.42 0.14 -1.75
C LEU A 140 -3.05 1.54 -1.79
N PHE A 141 -2.61 2.41 -2.70
CA PHE A 141 -3.22 3.71 -2.91
C PHE A 141 -4.68 3.58 -3.33
N LEU A 142 -4.98 2.74 -4.33
CA LEU A 142 -6.35 2.49 -4.80
C LEU A 142 -7.24 1.97 -3.67
N VAL A 143 -6.79 0.98 -2.91
CA VAL A 143 -7.52 0.44 -1.75
C VAL A 143 -7.85 1.56 -0.74
N CYS A 144 -6.90 2.46 -0.46
CA CYS A 144 -7.14 3.58 0.44
C CYS A 144 -8.21 4.54 -0.10
N ILE A 145 -8.22 4.82 -1.42
CA ILE A 145 -9.19 5.72 -2.04
C ILE A 145 -10.57 5.07 -2.09
N ILE A 146 -10.64 3.82 -2.55
CA ILE A 146 -11.88 3.05 -2.60
C ILE A 146 -12.50 2.97 -1.19
N ASN A 147 -11.69 2.66 -0.18
CA ASN A 147 -12.16 2.58 1.20
C ASN A 147 -12.83 3.89 1.67
N VAL A 148 -12.18 5.06 1.50
CA VAL A 148 -12.75 6.32 1.97
C VAL A 148 -14.01 6.71 1.20
N LEU A 149 -14.06 6.47 -0.11
CA LEU A 149 -15.23 6.74 -0.94
C LEU A 149 -16.40 5.83 -0.56
N PHE A 150 -16.11 4.54 -0.35
CA PHE A 150 -17.10 3.55 0.03
C PHE A 150 -17.68 3.82 1.42
N ARG A 151 -16.84 4.13 2.40
CA ARG A 151 -17.31 4.51 3.74
C ARG A 151 -18.15 5.79 3.71
N LYS A 152 -17.76 6.79 2.91
CA LYS A 152 -18.55 8.00 2.69
C LYS A 152 -19.91 7.67 2.06
N PHE A 153 -19.95 6.76 1.10
CA PHE A 153 -21.19 6.28 0.49
C PHE A 153 -22.09 5.57 1.52
N LEU A 154 -21.55 4.65 2.32
CA LEU A 154 -22.29 3.98 3.39
C LEU A 154 -22.86 4.97 4.40
N LYS A 155 -22.10 6.00 4.76
CA LYS A 155 -22.56 7.09 5.66
C LYS A 155 -23.72 7.86 5.03
N LEU A 156 -23.70 8.11 3.72
CA LEU A 156 -24.75 8.82 3.01
C LEU A 156 -26.08 8.04 3.01
N ILE A 157 -26.02 6.72 2.98
CA ILE A 157 -27.20 5.83 3.01
C ILE A 157 -27.54 5.32 4.43
N HIS A 158 -26.92 5.92 5.47
CA HIS A 158 -27.11 5.59 6.89
C HIS A 158 -26.78 4.12 7.25
N LEU A 159 -25.85 3.49 6.54
CA LEU A 159 -25.33 2.14 6.79
C LEU A 159 -23.88 2.17 7.33
N ASP A 160 -23.51 3.21 8.06
CA ASP A 160 -22.16 3.45 8.58
C ASP A 160 -21.88 2.75 9.93
N ASN A 161 -22.76 1.86 10.38
CA ASN A 161 -22.50 1.01 11.53
C ASN A 161 -21.31 0.10 11.26
N GLU A 162 -20.32 0.11 12.17
CA GLU A 162 -19.07 -0.64 12.02
C GLU A 162 -19.28 -2.16 11.82
N PHE A 163 -20.34 -2.73 12.38
CA PHE A 163 -20.68 -4.13 12.19
C PHE A 163 -21.20 -4.39 10.78
N ILE A 164 -22.05 -3.50 10.24
CA ILE A 164 -22.54 -3.59 8.86
C ILE A 164 -21.36 -3.45 7.88
N VAL A 165 -20.50 -2.46 8.12
CA VAL A 165 -19.29 -2.25 7.32
C VAL A 165 -18.41 -3.49 7.29
N LEU A 166 -18.20 -4.15 8.43
CA LEU A 166 -17.45 -5.40 8.52
C LEU A 166 -18.07 -6.51 7.68
N ILE A 167 -19.39 -6.71 7.79
CA ILE A 167 -20.11 -7.74 7.01
C ILE A 167 -19.95 -7.47 5.50
N VAL A 168 -20.09 -6.21 5.08
CA VAL A 168 -19.96 -5.85 3.65
C VAL A 168 -18.54 -6.12 3.15
N TYR A 169 -17.50 -5.77 3.91
CA TYR A 169 -16.13 -6.09 3.53
C TYR A 169 -15.84 -7.58 3.47
N LEU A 170 -16.39 -8.36 4.41
CA LEU A 170 -16.28 -9.82 4.37
C LEU A 170 -16.96 -10.39 3.11
N ALA A 171 -18.15 -9.91 2.78
CA ALA A 171 -18.86 -10.34 1.58
C ALA A 171 -18.09 -10.01 0.29
N ILE A 172 -17.56 -8.78 0.17
CA ILE A 172 -16.70 -8.38 -0.96
C ILE A 172 -15.45 -9.26 -1.04
N GLY A 173 -14.81 -9.54 0.10
CA GLY A 173 -13.64 -10.41 0.17
C GLY A 173 -13.95 -11.84 -0.29
N MET A 174 -15.07 -12.41 0.13
CA MET A 174 -15.50 -13.74 -0.29
C MET A 174 -15.79 -13.81 -1.79
N ILE A 175 -16.47 -12.79 -2.36
CA ILE A 175 -16.70 -12.70 -3.80
C ILE A 175 -15.37 -12.62 -4.55
N GLY A 176 -14.44 -11.76 -4.10
CA GLY A 176 -13.13 -11.60 -4.73
C GLY A 176 -12.30 -12.89 -4.71
N ILE A 177 -12.36 -13.68 -3.63
CA ILE A 177 -11.67 -14.98 -3.56
C ILE A 177 -12.29 -15.96 -4.57
N ASN A 178 -13.61 -16.04 -4.65
CA ASN A 178 -14.28 -16.96 -5.59
C ASN A 178 -13.96 -16.63 -7.05
N THR A 179 -13.96 -15.34 -7.41
CA THR A 179 -13.63 -14.91 -8.78
C THR A 179 -12.15 -15.07 -9.14
N ALA A 180 -11.25 -15.20 -8.15
CA ALA A 180 -9.84 -15.42 -8.41
C ALA A 180 -9.47 -16.91 -8.56
N ILE A 181 -10.40 -17.84 -8.20
CA ILE A 181 -10.21 -19.29 -8.29
C ILE A 181 -10.71 -19.84 -9.62
N GLU A 182 -11.62 -19.13 -10.28
CA GLU A 182 -12.12 -19.44 -11.65
C GLU A 182 -11.10 -18.98 -12.71
#